data_29da78a1c2fa3865f83b1200909c6baa
#
_entry.id   29da78a1c2fa3865f83b1200909c6baa
#
_cell.length_a   1.000
_cell.length_b   1.000
_cell.length_c   1.000
_cell.angle_alpha   90.00
_cell.angle_beta   90.00
_cell.angle_gamma   90.00
#
_symmetry.space_group_name_H-M   'P 1'
#
loop_
_entity.id
_entity.type
_entity.pdbx_description
1 polymer ?
#
loop_
_entity_poly.entity_id
_entity_poly.type
_entity_poly.pdbx_seq_one_letter_code
_entity_poly.pdbx_strand_id
1 'polypeptide(L)'
;MKTVKLFAFALLVSSVSFAQTKAKRSGVNKAVTVTPMQAPAPVAAPAAPATPAAPQTPSLLKWDKETHEFGTIEQGKPVSYEFTFTNTTNKDITLTNVKASCGCTATNYTKTAVKPGEKGTVTATYNAASGGAFHKTVTVMTSEENAAPKIITIKGTVKTNDAPAVVAPSK
;
A
#
# COMPACT_ATOMS: atom_id res chain seq x y z
N MET A 1 -35.38 18.51 31.14
CA MET A 1 -36.42 17.73 30.46
C MET A 1 -36.09 17.75 28.97
N LYS A 2 -35.40 16.74 28.45
CA LYS A 2 -35.02 16.63 27.04
C LYS A 2 -35.38 15.24 26.56
N THR A 3 -36.37 15.20 25.70
CA THR A 3 -37.04 14.03 25.13
C THR A 3 -36.11 13.24 24.22
N VAL A 4 -35.89 11.96 24.54
CA VAL A 4 -35.24 10.98 23.71
C VAL A 4 -36.23 10.46 22.67
N LYS A 5 -35.97 10.67 21.39
CA LYS A 5 -36.72 10.06 20.28
C LYS A 5 -36.00 8.75 19.87
N LEU A 6 -36.62 7.61 20.22
CA LEU A 6 -36.28 6.30 19.67
C LEU A 6 -36.78 6.24 18.22
N PHE A 7 -35.87 5.98 17.29
CA PHE A 7 -36.21 5.51 15.95
C PHE A 7 -35.91 4.01 15.86
N ALA A 8 -36.99 3.25 15.79
CA ALA A 8 -36.95 1.84 15.46
C ALA A 8 -36.72 1.71 13.94
N PHE A 9 -35.65 1.05 13.53
CA PHE A 9 -35.38 0.73 12.12
C PHE A 9 -35.63 -0.76 11.89
N ALA A 10 -36.65 -1.04 11.08
CA ALA A 10 -37.10 -2.37 10.72
C ALA A 10 -36.09 -3.09 9.80
N LEU A 11 -35.75 -4.33 10.15
CA LEU A 11 -34.94 -5.28 9.37
C LEU A 11 -35.78 -5.83 8.20
N LEU A 12 -35.34 -5.58 6.97
CA LEU A 12 -35.77 -6.28 5.77
C LEU A 12 -34.67 -7.26 5.35
N VAL A 13 -34.88 -8.54 5.65
CA VAL A 13 -34.06 -9.68 5.21
C VAL A 13 -34.49 -10.02 3.79
N SER A 14 -33.59 -9.80 2.82
CA SER A 14 -33.76 -10.25 1.44
C SER A 14 -32.83 -11.45 1.19
N SER A 15 -33.41 -12.65 1.13
CA SER A 15 -32.74 -13.91 0.83
C SER A 15 -32.56 -14.05 -0.69
N VAL A 16 -31.34 -14.04 -1.18
CA VAL A 16 -30.99 -14.39 -2.57
C VAL A 16 -30.54 -15.84 -2.62
N SER A 17 -31.39 -16.69 -3.21
CA SER A 17 -31.11 -18.10 -3.50
C SER A 17 -30.19 -18.22 -4.71
N PHE A 18 -28.98 -18.80 -4.50
CA PHE A 18 -28.07 -19.19 -5.57
C PHE A 18 -28.39 -20.60 -6.06
N ALA A 19 -28.87 -20.73 -7.28
CA ALA A 19 -29.04 -21.97 -7.96
C ALA A 19 -27.68 -22.52 -8.48
N GLN A 20 -27.26 -23.68 -7.99
CA GLN A 20 -26.09 -24.42 -8.47
C GLN A 20 -26.48 -25.24 -9.70
N THR A 21 -25.95 -24.94 -10.85
CA THR A 21 -26.03 -25.79 -12.04
C THR A 21 -24.88 -26.81 -12.05
N LYS A 22 -25.25 -28.06 -11.86
CA LYS A 22 -24.39 -29.24 -11.90
C LYS A 22 -24.10 -29.62 -13.36
N ALA A 23 -22.94 -29.34 -13.90
CA ALA A 23 -22.53 -29.80 -15.22
C ALA A 23 -21.95 -31.20 -15.15
N LYS A 24 -22.57 -32.09 -15.95
CA LYS A 24 -22.33 -33.52 -16.12
C LYS A 24 -21.05 -33.75 -16.93
N ARG A 25 -20.04 -34.39 -16.33
CA ARG A 25 -18.85 -34.89 -17.05
C ARG A 25 -19.23 -36.11 -17.89
N SER A 26 -19.04 -36.03 -19.20
CA SER A 26 -18.96 -37.16 -20.08
C SER A 26 -17.51 -37.39 -20.51
N GLY A 27 -16.99 -38.57 -20.23
CA GLY A 27 -15.64 -38.95 -20.58
C GLY A 27 -15.54 -39.42 -22.03
N VAL A 28 -14.43 -39.09 -22.67
CA VAL A 28 -13.90 -39.85 -23.80
C VAL A 28 -12.40 -39.89 -23.69
N ASN A 29 -11.87 -41.08 -23.36
CA ASN A 29 -10.48 -41.43 -23.47
C ASN A 29 -10.08 -41.55 -24.94
N LYS A 30 -9.14 -40.79 -25.42
CA LYS A 30 -8.39 -41.11 -26.61
C LYS A 30 -6.90 -40.83 -26.38
N ALA A 31 -6.15 -41.91 -26.31
CA ALA A 31 -4.71 -41.91 -26.26
C ALA A 31 -4.15 -41.22 -27.51
N VAL A 32 -3.31 -40.23 -27.31
CA VAL A 32 -2.46 -39.61 -28.34
C VAL A 32 -1.04 -39.51 -27.82
N THR A 33 -0.16 -40.16 -28.55
CA THR A 33 1.30 -40.24 -28.54
C THR A 33 2.01 -38.96 -28.07
N VAL A 34 2.87 -39.11 -27.07
CA VAL A 34 3.73 -38.06 -26.56
C VAL A 34 4.90 -37.79 -27.54
N THR A 35 4.87 -36.67 -28.22
CA THR A 35 6.07 -36.09 -28.83
C THR A 35 6.64 -35.08 -27.83
N PRO A 36 7.94 -35.10 -27.48
CA PRO A 36 8.51 -34.11 -26.58
C PRO A 36 8.58 -32.76 -27.27
N MET A 37 7.64 -31.89 -26.94
CA MET A 37 7.59 -30.52 -27.42
C MET A 37 8.38 -29.62 -26.46
N GLN A 38 9.43 -29.10 -27.02
CA GLN A 38 10.36 -28.07 -26.55
C GLN A 38 9.63 -26.97 -25.74
N ALA A 39 10.14 -26.65 -24.55
CA ALA A 39 9.61 -25.61 -23.70
C ALA A 39 9.57 -24.26 -24.44
N PRO A 40 8.44 -23.56 -24.47
CA PRO A 40 8.43 -22.20 -24.98
C PRO A 40 9.17 -21.28 -24.01
N ALA A 41 10.14 -20.53 -24.53
CA ALA A 41 10.81 -19.44 -23.85
C ALA A 41 9.76 -18.46 -23.25
N PRO A 42 10.04 -17.84 -22.10
CA PRO A 42 9.13 -16.85 -21.53
C PRO A 42 8.96 -15.70 -22.51
N VAL A 43 7.77 -15.60 -23.05
CA VAL A 43 7.36 -14.46 -23.88
C VAL A 43 7.37 -13.25 -22.97
N ALA A 44 8.31 -12.34 -23.20
CA ALA A 44 8.31 -11.03 -22.56
C ALA A 44 6.94 -10.37 -22.80
N ALA A 45 6.20 -10.12 -21.74
CA ALA A 45 4.97 -9.34 -21.82
C ALA A 45 5.29 -8.00 -22.51
N PRO A 46 4.48 -7.56 -23.49
CA PRO A 46 4.69 -6.28 -24.12
C PRO A 46 4.59 -5.20 -23.04
N ALA A 47 5.68 -4.48 -22.83
CA ALA A 47 5.69 -3.29 -22.00
C ALA A 47 4.61 -2.35 -22.55
N ALA A 48 3.60 -2.07 -21.72
CA ALA A 48 2.61 -1.06 -22.06
C ALA A 48 3.35 0.23 -22.43
N PRO A 49 2.97 0.92 -23.54
CA PRO A 49 3.62 2.15 -23.93
C PRO A 49 3.50 3.14 -22.78
N ALA A 50 4.64 3.53 -22.23
CA ALA A 50 4.71 4.63 -21.28
C ALA A 50 4.17 5.87 -22.00
N THR A 51 2.99 6.31 -21.63
CA THR A 51 2.44 7.60 -22.05
C THR A 51 3.49 8.66 -21.70
N PRO A 52 3.93 9.50 -22.66
CA PRO A 52 4.90 10.54 -22.36
C PRO A 52 4.35 11.40 -21.22
N ALA A 53 5.02 11.35 -20.06
CA ALA A 53 4.66 12.20 -18.93
C ALA A 53 4.78 13.66 -19.40
N ALA A 54 3.69 14.41 -19.30
CA ALA A 54 3.74 15.86 -19.48
C ALA A 54 4.85 16.44 -18.58
N PRO A 55 5.53 17.53 -18.98
CA PRO A 55 6.58 18.13 -18.16
C PRO A 55 6.01 18.48 -16.78
N GLN A 56 6.50 17.75 -15.76
CA GLN A 56 6.04 17.93 -14.39
C GLN A 56 6.95 18.93 -13.70
N THR A 57 6.35 19.88 -12.98
CA THR A 57 7.09 20.82 -12.14
C THR A 57 7.32 20.19 -10.75
N PRO A 58 8.48 20.42 -10.11
CA PRO A 58 8.67 19.98 -8.74
C PRO A 58 7.64 20.61 -7.83
N SER A 59 7.07 19.84 -6.89
CA SER A 59 6.15 20.39 -5.90
C SER A 59 6.85 21.46 -5.04
N LEU A 60 6.15 22.55 -4.82
CA LEU A 60 6.62 23.69 -4.01
C LEU A 60 6.43 23.47 -2.51
N LEU A 61 5.97 22.27 -2.09
CA LEU A 61 5.89 21.94 -0.67
C LEU A 61 7.29 21.68 -0.11
N LYS A 62 7.62 22.37 0.97
CA LYS A 62 8.88 22.15 1.69
C LYS A 62 8.71 21.02 2.70
N TRP A 63 9.43 19.91 2.49
CA TRP A 63 9.45 18.78 3.40
C TRP A 63 10.58 18.92 4.43
N ASP A 64 10.29 18.68 5.69
CA ASP A 64 11.31 18.69 6.76
C ASP A 64 12.25 17.48 6.61
N LYS A 65 11.70 16.32 6.24
CA LYS A 65 12.43 15.11 5.86
C LYS A 65 11.71 14.37 4.74
N GLU A 66 12.49 13.74 3.87
CA GLU A 66 11.98 12.90 2.77
C GLU A 66 12.28 11.41 3.01
N THR A 67 13.23 11.12 3.88
CA THR A 67 13.63 9.77 4.26
C THR A 67 13.73 9.64 5.77
N HIS A 68 13.14 8.57 6.30
CA HIS A 68 13.29 8.21 7.71
C HIS A 68 13.87 6.80 7.84
N GLU A 69 14.86 6.65 8.72
CA GLU A 69 15.46 5.37 9.06
C GLU A 69 15.08 4.97 10.47
N PHE A 70 14.36 3.86 10.60
CA PHE A 70 13.95 3.31 11.90
C PHE A 70 15.09 2.56 12.62
N GLY A 71 16.22 2.32 11.92
CA GLY A 71 17.26 1.46 12.46
C GLY A 71 16.80 0.00 12.56
N THR A 72 17.15 -0.65 13.67
CA THR A 72 16.73 -2.05 13.91
C THR A 72 15.46 -2.08 14.75
N ILE A 73 14.41 -2.72 14.23
CA ILE A 73 13.11 -2.89 14.87
C ILE A 73 12.79 -4.37 15.07
N GLU A 74 11.83 -4.69 15.95
CA GLU A 74 11.42 -6.06 16.22
C GLU A 74 10.33 -6.54 15.25
N GLN A 75 10.41 -7.80 14.86
CA GLN A 75 9.40 -8.42 14.00
C GLN A 75 8.03 -8.45 14.68
N GLY A 76 7.00 -8.12 13.91
CA GLY A 76 5.61 -8.08 14.38
C GLY A 76 5.24 -6.85 15.21
N LYS A 77 6.20 -5.93 15.46
CA LYS A 77 5.92 -4.65 16.12
C LYS A 77 5.83 -3.52 15.08
N PRO A 78 4.64 -3.00 14.78
CA PRO A 78 4.49 -1.89 13.85
C PRO A 78 5.23 -0.65 14.34
N VAL A 79 5.85 0.07 13.40
CA VAL A 79 6.51 1.36 13.66
C VAL A 79 5.93 2.43 12.75
N SER A 80 5.79 3.64 13.27
CA SER A 80 5.21 4.77 12.56
C SER A 80 6.16 5.96 12.57
N TYR A 81 6.18 6.70 11.48
CA TYR A 81 6.84 7.99 11.41
C TYR A 81 5.95 9.02 10.72
N GLU A 82 5.93 10.23 11.25
CA GLU A 82 5.19 11.36 10.71
C GLU A 82 6.16 12.29 9.95
N PHE A 83 5.92 12.40 8.66
CA PHE A 83 6.60 13.36 7.79
C PHE A 83 5.81 14.66 7.79
N THR A 84 6.47 15.76 8.06
CA THR A 84 5.88 17.08 8.05
C THR A 84 6.32 17.85 6.81
N PHE A 85 5.40 18.57 6.21
CA PHE A 85 5.68 19.51 5.14
C PHE A 85 5.05 20.86 5.44
N THR A 86 5.61 21.92 4.85
CA THR A 86 5.09 23.27 4.93
C THR A 86 4.64 23.70 3.53
N ASN A 87 3.45 24.26 3.42
CA ASN A 87 2.98 24.87 2.18
C ASN A 87 3.70 26.20 1.97
N THR A 88 4.66 26.22 1.05
CA THR A 88 5.40 27.44 0.69
C THR A 88 4.80 28.15 -0.54
N THR A 89 3.67 27.70 -1.02
CA THR A 89 2.94 28.35 -2.10
C THR A 89 2.06 29.50 -1.57
N ASN A 90 1.46 30.24 -2.47
CA ASN A 90 0.49 31.30 -2.15
C ASN A 90 -0.97 30.84 -2.29
N LYS A 91 -1.21 29.52 -2.44
CA LYS A 91 -2.53 28.90 -2.61
C LYS A 91 -2.74 27.82 -1.55
N ASP A 92 -3.98 27.53 -1.25
CA ASP A 92 -4.35 26.37 -0.44
C ASP A 92 -4.03 25.07 -1.18
N ILE A 93 -3.30 24.16 -0.54
CA ILE A 93 -2.90 22.87 -1.12
C ILE A 93 -3.53 21.72 -0.33
N THR A 94 -4.13 20.79 -1.06
CA THR A 94 -4.66 19.54 -0.49
C THR A 94 -3.85 18.35 -0.98
N LEU A 95 -3.61 17.39 -0.10
CA LEU A 95 -3.06 16.09 -0.53
C LEU A 95 -4.20 15.29 -1.18
N THR A 96 -4.11 15.04 -2.47
CA THR A 96 -5.16 14.36 -3.25
C THR A 96 -5.06 12.85 -3.15
N ASN A 97 -3.84 12.32 -3.04
CA ASN A 97 -3.61 10.89 -2.88
C ASN A 97 -2.29 10.63 -2.15
N VAL A 98 -2.30 9.64 -1.25
CA VAL A 98 -1.10 9.16 -0.56
C VAL A 98 -1.11 7.64 -0.61
N LYS A 99 -0.18 7.06 -1.37
CA LYS A 99 -0.13 5.62 -1.64
C LYS A 99 1.22 5.02 -1.28
N ALA A 100 1.22 4.01 -0.42
CA ALA A 100 2.40 3.21 -0.14
C ALA A 100 2.73 2.24 -1.28
N SER A 101 4.01 1.90 -1.44
CA SER A 101 4.52 0.94 -2.45
C SER A 101 4.08 -0.50 -2.18
N CYS A 102 3.62 -0.83 -0.98
CA CYS A 102 3.13 -2.17 -0.61
C CYS A 102 2.00 -2.09 0.41
N GLY A 103 1.19 -3.15 0.51
CA GLY A 103 0.18 -3.32 1.56
C GLY A 103 0.74 -3.50 2.98
N CYS A 104 2.07 -3.64 3.12
CA CYS A 104 2.78 -3.73 4.40
C CYS A 104 3.01 -2.37 5.08
N THR A 105 2.65 -1.27 4.41
CA THR A 105 2.76 0.09 4.92
C THR A 105 1.40 0.77 4.84
N ALA A 106 0.83 1.11 5.98
CA ALA A 106 -0.37 1.94 6.06
C ALA A 106 0.02 3.43 6.04
N THR A 107 -0.83 4.24 5.44
CA THR A 107 -0.62 5.69 5.37
C THR A 107 -1.82 6.43 5.93
N ASN A 108 -1.55 7.51 6.67
CA ASN A 108 -2.52 8.51 7.06
C ASN A 108 -1.96 9.91 6.73
N TYR A 109 -2.80 10.89 6.51
CA TYR A 109 -2.35 12.22 6.10
C TYR A 109 -3.39 13.30 6.37
N THR A 110 -2.96 14.56 6.36
CA THR A 110 -3.82 15.74 6.45
C THR A 110 -4.74 15.80 5.24
N LYS A 111 -6.05 15.63 5.46
CA LYS A 111 -7.07 15.62 4.39
C LYS A 111 -7.69 17.00 4.13
N THR A 112 -7.47 17.93 5.04
CA THR A 112 -7.92 19.32 4.89
C THR A 112 -6.95 20.11 4.01
N ALA A 113 -7.44 21.21 3.44
CA ALA A 113 -6.57 22.15 2.72
C ALA A 113 -5.58 22.78 3.70
N VAL A 114 -4.29 22.76 3.32
CA VAL A 114 -3.18 23.38 4.06
C VAL A 114 -2.96 24.76 3.45
N LYS A 115 -3.17 25.80 4.23
CA LYS A 115 -3.04 27.19 3.77
C LYS A 115 -1.56 27.58 3.56
N PRO A 116 -1.33 28.69 2.84
CA PRO A 116 0.01 29.26 2.72
C PRO A 116 0.69 29.44 4.08
N GLY A 117 1.89 28.89 4.23
CA GLY A 117 2.66 28.92 5.49
C GLY A 117 2.26 27.88 6.54
N GLU A 118 1.14 27.18 6.37
CA GLU A 118 0.72 26.13 7.29
C GLU A 118 1.47 24.81 7.05
N LYS A 119 1.45 23.96 8.07
CA LYS A 119 2.04 22.61 8.02
C LYS A 119 0.97 21.55 7.81
N GLY A 120 1.32 20.54 7.01
CA GLY A 120 0.58 19.30 6.90
C GLY A 120 1.46 18.11 7.24
N THR A 121 0.84 16.95 7.45
CA THR A 121 1.54 15.73 7.84
C THR A 121 1.14 14.53 6.98
N VAL A 122 2.10 13.61 6.82
CA VAL A 122 1.90 12.28 6.25
C VAL A 122 2.53 11.26 7.17
N THR A 123 1.73 10.39 7.75
CA THR A 123 2.19 9.31 8.62
C THR A 123 2.33 8.02 7.81
N ALA A 124 3.48 7.38 7.89
CA ALA A 124 3.73 6.07 7.34
C ALA A 124 3.93 5.05 8.46
N THR A 125 3.14 3.99 8.49
CA THR A 125 3.20 2.90 9.48
C THR A 125 3.60 1.61 8.79
N TYR A 126 4.75 1.08 9.13
CA TYR A 126 5.24 -0.22 8.64
C TYR A 126 4.88 -1.33 9.63
N ASN A 127 4.30 -2.43 9.16
CA ASN A 127 3.80 -3.51 10.01
C ASN A 127 4.86 -4.48 10.53
N ALA A 128 6.11 -4.38 10.05
CA ALA A 128 7.24 -5.22 10.44
C ALA A 128 6.97 -6.75 10.37
N ALA A 129 6.06 -7.19 9.51
CA ALA A 129 5.65 -8.61 9.44
C ALA A 129 6.77 -9.55 8.97
N SER A 130 7.68 -9.07 8.12
CA SER A 130 8.77 -9.86 7.56
C SER A 130 10.10 -9.41 8.13
N GLY A 131 10.95 -10.37 8.51
CA GLY A 131 12.32 -10.09 8.96
C GLY A 131 13.23 -9.67 7.81
N GLY A 132 14.32 -8.97 8.15
CA GLY A 132 15.33 -8.50 7.21
C GLY A 132 15.24 -7.01 6.92
N ALA A 133 16.12 -6.52 6.03
CA ALA A 133 16.14 -5.12 5.64
C ALA A 133 14.88 -4.74 4.84
N PHE A 134 14.34 -3.56 5.12
CA PHE A 134 13.22 -3.02 4.36
C PHE A 134 13.52 -1.60 3.85
N HIS A 135 12.98 -1.31 2.68
CA HIS A 135 12.98 -0.01 2.04
C HIS A 135 11.60 0.16 1.38
N LYS A 136 10.81 1.07 1.90
CA LYS A 136 9.44 1.31 1.43
C LYS A 136 9.26 2.76 1.08
N THR A 137 8.53 3.01 -0.01
CA THR A 137 8.23 4.36 -0.48
C THR A 137 6.74 4.66 -0.33
N VAL A 138 6.45 5.92 -0.12
CA VAL A 138 5.09 6.47 -0.14
C VAL A 138 5.06 7.58 -1.16
N THR A 139 4.17 7.45 -2.13
CA THR A 139 3.93 8.45 -3.17
C THR A 139 2.83 9.40 -2.70
N VAL A 140 3.13 10.68 -2.67
CA VAL A 140 2.21 11.75 -2.25
C VAL A 140 1.88 12.59 -3.48
N MET A 141 0.59 12.76 -3.76
CA MET A 141 0.07 13.62 -4.81
C MET A 141 -0.66 14.81 -4.18
N THR A 142 -0.50 15.97 -4.77
CA THR A 142 -1.08 17.23 -4.30
C THR A 142 -2.08 17.79 -5.30
N SER A 143 -2.83 18.80 -4.91
CA SER A 143 -3.72 19.56 -5.78
C SER A 143 -3.01 20.62 -6.65
N GLU A 144 -1.68 20.69 -6.58
CA GLU A 144 -0.88 21.57 -7.44
C GLU A 144 -0.99 21.11 -8.89
N GLU A 145 -1.26 22.06 -9.81
CA GLU A 145 -1.32 21.77 -11.24
C GLU A 145 0.05 21.34 -11.76
N ASN A 146 0.11 20.19 -12.46
CA ASN A 146 1.31 19.62 -13.05
C ASN A 146 2.45 19.33 -12.05
N ALA A 147 2.19 19.29 -10.74
CA ALA A 147 3.21 18.92 -9.77
C ALA A 147 3.60 17.44 -9.90
N ALA A 148 4.90 17.17 -9.90
CA ALA A 148 5.39 15.81 -9.82
C ALA A 148 4.98 15.16 -8.49
N PRO A 149 4.59 13.87 -8.48
CA PRO A 149 4.35 13.15 -7.24
C PRO A 149 5.59 13.19 -6.34
N LYS A 150 5.42 13.53 -5.07
CA LYS A 150 6.49 13.49 -4.08
C LYS A 150 6.64 12.07 -3.54
N ILE A 151 7.89 11.60 -3.49
CA ILE A 151 8.22 10.29 -2.93
C ILE A 151 8.91 10.51 -1.59
N ILE A 152 8.35 9.95 -0.53
CA ILE A 152 8.97 9.86 0.79
C ILE A 152 9.30 8.40 1.09
N THR A 153 10.35 8.17 1.87
CA THR A 153 10.94 6.85 2.06
C THR A 153 11.07 6.51 3.54
N ILE A 154 10.73 5.28 3.90
CA ILE A 154 11.05 4.68 5.19
C ILE A 154 11.94 3.45 4.98
N LYS A 155 12.95 3.28 5.80
CA LYS A 155 13.88 2.16 5.75
C LYS A 155 14.30 1.70 7.14
N GLY A 156 14.84 0.48 7.21
CA GLY A 156 15.33 -0.10 8.45
C GLY A 156 15.59 -1.59 8.32
N THR A 157 15.82 -2.24 9.44
CA THR A 157 16.02 -3.69 9.50
C THR A 157 15.12 -4.28 10.58
N VAL A 158 14.34 -5.30 10.22
CA VAL A 158 13.52 -6.07 11.14
C VAL A 158 14.32 -7.24 11.67
N LYS A 159 14.54 -7.30 12.98
CA LYS A 159 15.12 -8.49 13.63
C LYS A 159 14.07 -9.60 13.59
N THR A 160 14.45 -10.77 13.06
CA THR A 160 13.67 -11.98 13.24
C THR A 160 13.72 -12.41 14.70
N ASN A 161 12.57 -12.77 15.25
CA ASN A 161 12.52 -13.43 16.57
C ASN A 161 12.88 -14.92 16.39
N ASP A 162 14.05 -15.21 15.80
CA ASP A 162 14.63 -16.53 15.88
C ASP A 162 15.02 -16.77 17.33
N ALA A 163 14.10 -17.39 18.08
CA ALA A 163 14.51 -18.11 19.28
C ALA A 163 15.62 -19.09 18.80
N PRO A 164 16.78 -19.14 19.46
CA PRO A 164 17.80 -20.09 19.08
C PRO A 164 17.14 -21.47 19.12
N ALA A 165 17.17 -22.18 17.97
CA ALA A 165 16.75 -23.56 17.92
C ALA A 165 17.57 -24.29 18.98
N VAL A 166 16.94 -24.68 20.07
CA VAL A 166 17.53 -25.52 21.09
C VAL A 166 17.77 -26.84 20.39
N VAL A 167 18.99 -27.01 19.89
CA VAL A 167 19.45 -28.32 19.41
C VAL A 167 19.42 -29.21 20.62
N ALA A 168 18.36 -30.02 20.74
CA ALA A 168 18.26 -31.04 21.76
C ALA A 168 19.43 -32.00 21.51
N PRO A 169 20.29 -32.29 22.53
CA PRO A 169 21.35 -33.27 22.36
C PRO A 169 20.71 -34.65 22.12
N SER A 170 20.93 -35.20 20.95
CA SER A 170 20.61 -36.60 20.67
C SER A 170 21.43 -37.49 21.59
N LYS A 171 20.73 -38.27 22.40
CA LYS A 171 21.26 -39.28 23.30
C LYS A 171 21.49 -40.60 22.53
#